data_1af92f5d1fe2d251e0f6255cd0fd0938
#
_entry.id   1af92f5d1fe2d251e0f6255cd0fd0938
#
_cell.length_a   1.000
_cell.length_b   1.000
_cell.length_c   1.000
_cell.angle_alpha   90.00
_cell.angle_beta   90.00
_cell.angle_gamma   90.00
#
_symmetry.space_group_name_H-M   'P 1'
#
loop_
_entity.id
_entity.type
_entity.pdbx_description
1 polymer ?
#
loop_
_entity_poly.entity_id
_entity_poly.type
_entity_poly.pdbx_seq_one_letter_code
_entity_poly.pdbx_strand_id
1 'polypeptide(L)'
;MKYLVVGFGNLGRRRAALLGPRCVATVDPVAPGAGYRRIDEVDQDGYDAVVLAVPNRDKLAYLRDFLRRGKSVLIEKPMLFASQASVESLAREASGAAIWYTAYNHRFEPLVQKLKAFLDAGAVGKPDRARLLYGNGTVREWLGTWRETGTGVLEDLGCHLLDLGGWLLRRDDDQYRLGDLRSVESATFDYALFSTVDGRIVYEVGNVFWQNRFEIDVYGSEGSLHLRGLNKWGGATLARHTRVYPSGAPAEQIEATRGEDTSWRDDLAEFERRVAAGESSAAGDWALSAAIASLAGQAPVRRGE
;
A
#
# COMPACT_ATOMS: atom_id res chain seq x y z
N MET A 1 -14.24 9.68 16.74
CA MET A 1 -12.82 9.51 17.08
C MET A 1 -12.09 10.81 16.77
N LYS A 2 -11.28 11.34 17.70
CA LYS A 2 -10.39 12.49 17.54
C LYS A 2 -8.99 11.99 17.21
N TYR A 3 -8.27 12.73 16.39
CA TYR A 3 -6.99 12.26 15.85
C TYR A 3 -5.84 13.24 16.11
N LEU A 4 -4.70 12.68 16.46
CA LEU A 4 -3.40 13.32 16.34
C LEU A 4 -2.75 12.92 15.02
N VAL A 5 -2.23 13.87 14.24
CA VAL A 5 -1.45 13.60 13.03
C VAL A 5 0.03 13.86 13.32
N VAL A 6 0.87 12.82 13.18
CA VAL A 6 2.32 12.88 13.38
C VAL A 6 3.03 12.72 12.04
N GLY A 7 3.88 13.71 11.70
CA GLY A 7 4.40 13.93 10.35
C GLY A 7 3.47 14.82 9.55
N PHE A 8 3.86 16.09 9.31
CA PHE A 8 3.03 17.10 8.63
C PHE A 8 3.59 17.51 7.28
N GLY A 9 4.19 16.53 6.57
CA GLY A 9 4.53 16.61 5.15
C GLY A 9 3.28 16.48 4.25
N ASN A 10 3.48 16.18 2.97
CA ASN A 10 2.37 16.10 1.99
C ASN A 10 1.25 15.14 2.41
N LEU A 11 1.61 13.93 2.87
CA LEU A 11 0.63 12.92 3.28
C LEU A 11 -0.09 13.31 4.58
N GLY A 12 0.65 13.79 5.58
CA GLY A 12 0.05 14.22 6.84
C GLY A 12 -0.90 15.40 6.67
N ARG A 13 -0.57 16.38 5.82
CA ARG A 13 -1.48 17.49 5.47
C ARG A 13 -2.76 16.99 4.79
N ARG A 14 -2.64 16.03 3.86
CA ARG A 14 -3.78 15.41 3.20
C ARG A 14 -4.67 14.67 4.19
N ARG A 15 -4.08 13.90 5.12
CA ARG A 15 -4.81 13.22 6.20
C ARG A 15 -5.50 14.20 7.13
N ALA A 16 -4.81 15.26 7.58
CA ALA A 16 -5.39 16.29 8.43
C ALA A 16 -6.58 17.01 7.75
N ALA A 17 -6.45 17.34 6.48
CA ALA A 17 -7.54 17.93 5.69
C ALA A 17 -8.75 16.97 5.58
N LEU A 18 -8.52 15.67 5.34
CA LEU A 18 -9.58 14.67 5.30
C LEU A 18 -10.30 14.51 6.64
N LEU A 19 -9.56 14.57 7.74
CA LEU A 19 -10.11 14.47 9.09
C LEU A 19 -10.93 15.71 9.47
N GLY A 20 -10.59 16.89 8.93
CA GLY A 20 -11.26 18.14 9.25
C GLY A 20 -11.27 18.42 10.76
N PRO A 21 -12.41 18.76 11.37
CA PRO A 21 -12.51 19.04 12.81
C PRO A 21 -12.12 17.88 13.74
N ARG A 22 -12.03 16.66 13.22
CA ARG A 22 -11.55 15.48 13.97
C ARG A 22 -10.03 15.46 14.15
N CYS A 23 -9.27 16.23 13.35
CA CYS A 23 -7.84 16.44 13.55
C CYS A 23 -7.65 17.50 14.65
N VAL A 24 -7.38 17.07 15.87
CA VAL A 24 -7.27 17.98 17.03
C VAL A 24 -5.86 18.52 17.24
N ALA A 25 -4.85 17.84 16.72
CA ALA A 25 -3.45 18.28 16.80
C ALA A 25 -2.63 17.73 15.61
N THR A 26 -1.56 18.46 15.27
CA THR A 26 -0.58 18.05 14.26
C THR A 26 0.82 18.25 14.83
N VAL A 27 1.72 17.27 14.64
CA VAL A 27 3.10 17.31 15.15
C VAL A 27 4.08 17.07 14.02
N ASP A 28 5.06 17.94 13.88
CA ASP A 28 6.22 17.74 13.00
C ASP A 28 7.38 18.64 13.44
N PRO A 29 8.59 18.10 13.61
CA PRO A 29 9.72 18.88 14.14
C PRO A 29 10.17 20.02 13.21
N VAL A 30 9.92 19.89 11.88
CA VAL A 30 10.44 20.82 10.87
C VAL A 30 9.38 21.40 9.94
N ALA A 31 8.29 20.68 9.65
CA ALA A 31 7.31 21.11 8.68
C ALA A 31 6.60 22.42 9.12
N PRO A 32 6.55 23.44 8.25
CA PRO A 32 5.81 24.66 8.56
C PRO A 32 4.31 24.38 8.67
N GLY A 33 3.64 25.06 9.62
CA GLY A 33 2.20 24.95 9.84
C GLY A 33 1.76 23.75 10.67
N ALA A 34 2.69 22.92 11.20
CA ALA A 34 2.37 21.97 12.26
C ALA A 34 2.06 22.74 13.55
N GLY A 35 1.04 22.29 14.28
CA GLY A 35 0.60 22.92 15.52
C GLY A 35 1.62 22.79 16.67
N TYR A 36 2.36 21.66 16.67
CA TYR A 36 3.36 21.34 17.70
C TYR A 36 4.64 20.82 17.05
N ARG A 37 5.76 20.97 17.75
CA ARG A 37 7.08 20.45 17.33
C ARG A 37 7.39 19.08 17.89
N ARG A 38 6.82 18.74 19.02
CA ARG A 38 7.07 17.52 19.76
C ARG A 38 5.76 16.92 20.28
N ILE A 39 5.72 15.58 20.42
CA ILE A 39 4.53 14.86 20.88
C ILE A 39 4.23 15.15 22.36
N ASP A 40 5.24 15.39 23.16
CA ASP A 40 5.09 15.70 24.60
C ASP A 40 4.47 17.08 24.87
N GLU A 41 4.36 17.93 23.84
CA GLU A 41 3.66 19.21 23.91
C GLU A 41 2.13 19.07 23.72
N VAL A 42 1.66 17.90 23.23
CA VAL A 42 0.25 17.63 22.97
C VAL A 42 -0.40 16.99 24.19
N ASP A 43 -1.61 17.45 24.55
CA ASP A 43 -2.44 16.78 25.55
C ASP A 43 -2.73 15.33 25.13
N GLN A 44 -2.21 14.36 25.90
CA GLN A 44 -2.29 12.94 25.59
C GLN A 44 -3.71 12.37 25.74
N ASP A 45 -4.59 13.02 26.48
CA ASP A 45 -5.99 12.65 26.66
C ASP A 45 -6.91 13.34 25.65
N GLY A 46 -6.38 14.30 24.89
CA GLY A 46 -7.12 15.10 23.91
C GLY A 46 -7.48 14.36 22.62
N TYR A 47 -6.92 13.16 22.35
CA TYR A 47 -7.15 12.38 21.13
C TYR A 47 -7.33 10.89 21.41
N ASP A 48 -8.04 10.19 20.52
CA ASP A 48 -8.36 8.77 20.63
C ASP A 48 -7.42 7.88 19.80
N ALA A 49 -6.98 8.37 18.65
CA ALA A 49 -6.17 7.64 17.67
C ALA A 49 -5.11 8.53 17.02
N VAL A 50 -4.16 7.90 16.35
CA VAL A 50 -3.03 8.57 15.71
C VAL A 50 -2.99 8.25 14.21
N VAL A 51 -2.72 9.24 13.37
CA VAL A 51 -2.28 9.06 11.98
C VAL A 51 -0.77 9.30 11.93
N LEU A 52 -0.03 8.27 11.53
CA LEU A 52 1.42 8.29 11.49
C LEU A 52 1.92 8.39 10.04
N ALA A 53 2.40 9.57 9.64
CA ALA A 53 2.87 9.90 8.30
C ALA A 53 4.33 10.35 8.29
N VAL A 54 5.18 9.61 8.99
CA VAL A 54 6.63 9.85 9.12
C VAL A 54 7.45 8.94 8.20
N PRO A 55 8.76 9.21 7.98
CA PRO A 55 9.64 8.32 7.22
C PRO A 55 9.68 6.90 7.79
N ASN A 56 9.90 5.88 6.92
CA ASN A 56 9.86 4.47 7.30
C ASN A 56 10.74 4.12 8.50
N ARG A 57 11.95 4.70 8.57
CA ARG A 57 12.93 4.46 9.66
C ARG A 57 12.42 4.85 11.04
N ASP A 58 11.48 5.80 11.11
CA ASP A 58 11.01 6.37 12.38
C ASP A 58 9.69 5.72 12.86
N LYS A 59 8.96 5.03 11.95
CA LYS A 59 7.62 4.50 12.21
C LYS A 59 7.54 3.56 13.40
N LEU A 60 8.47 2.60 13.50
CA LEU A 60 8.40 1.55 14.54
C LEU A 60 8.51 2.13 15.95
N ALA A 61 9.36 3.14 16.15
CA ALA A 61 9.52 3.78 17.45
C ALA A 61 8.24 4.51 17.89
N TYR A 62 7.66 5.30 17.00
CA TYR A 62 6.40 6.00 17.26
C TYR A 62 5.23 5.02 17.45
N LEU A 63 5.12 4.01 16.61
CA LEU A 63 4.08 3.00 16.69
C LEU A 63 4.09 2.31 18.06
N ARG A 64 5.28 1.88 18.51
CA ARG A 64 5.45 1.23 19.82
C ARG A 64 5.01 2.15 20.96
N ASP A 65 5.41 3.41 20.94
CA ASP A 65 5.05 4.37 21.99
C ASP A 65 3.53 4.60 22.06
N PHE A 66 2.86 4.80 20.93
CA PHE A 66 1.42 5.01 20.90
C PHE A 66 0.62 3.76 21.29
N LEU A 67 1.03 2.57 20.85
CA LEU A 67 0.36 1.32 21.24
C LEU A 67 0.48 1.07 22.75
N ARG A 68 1.63 1.34 23.37
CA ARG A 68 1.82 1.26 24.84
C ARG A 68 0.91 2.24 25.60
N ARG A 69 0.58 3.37 25.00
CA ARG A 69 -0.37 4.36 25.55
C ARG A 69 -1.83 3.99 25.27
N GLY A 70 -2.11 2.84 24.66
CA GLY A 70 -3.45 2.40 24.31
C GLY A 70 -4.08 3.16 23.13
N LYS A 71 -3.27 3.85 22.31
CA LYS A 71 -3.75 4.59 21.13
C LYS A 71 -3.63 3.73 19.89
N SER A 72 -4.74 3.54 19.19
CA SER A 72 -4.73 2.89 17.88
C SER A 72 -4.10 3.80 16.83
N VAL A 73 -3.38 3.19 15.86
CA VAL A 73 -2.55 3.94 14.90
C VAL A 73 -2.88 3.56 13.46
N LEU A 74 -3.29 4.54 12.65
CA LEU A 74 -3.27 4.45 11.19
C LEU A 74 -1.89 4.87 10.70
N ILE A 75 -1.20 3.97 9.99
CA ILE A 75 0.18 4.19 9.52
C ILE A 75 0.19 4.32 8.01
N GLU A 76 0.83 5.37 7.50
CA GLU A 76 1.11 5.45 6.06
C GLU A 76 2.03 4.31 5.61
N LYS A 77 1.70 3.70 4.48
CA LYS A 77 2.44 2.57 3.89
C LYS A 77 3.92 2.91 3.58
N PRO A 78 4.79 1.91 3.45
CA PRO A 78 4.67 0.58 4.05
C PRO A 78 5.02 0.62 5.53
N MET A 79 4.50 -0.34 6.31
CA MET A 79 5.04 -0.66 7.63
C MET A 79 5.93 -1.89 7.49
N LEU A 80 7.22 -1.75 7.82
CA LEU A 80 8.21 -2.80 7.60
C LEU A 80 8.79 -3.31 8.92
N PHE A 81 8.94 -4.63 9.01
CA PHE A 81 9.48 -5.33 10.17
C PHE A 81 10.70 -6.16 9.79
N ALA A 82 11.71 -6.17 10.64
CA ALA A 82 12.92 -6.95 10.43
C ALA A 82 12.71 -8.46 10.68
N SER A 83 11.72 -8.84 11.50
CA SER A 83 11.39 -10.22 11.82
C SER A 83 9.96 -10.38 12.32
N GLN A 84 9.43 -11.59 12.22
CA GLN A 84 8.12 -11.94 12.79
C GLN A 84 8.11 -11.72 14.31
N ALA A 85 9.20 -12.03 15.01
CA ALA A 85 9.32 -11.79 16.45
C ALA A 85 9.15 -10.31 16.81
N SER A 86 9.56 -9.38 15.93
CA SER A 86 9.35 -7.94 16.12
C SER A 86 7.88 -7.57 16.07
N VAL A 87 7.10 -8.17 15.17
CA VAL A 87 5.64 -7.99 15.05
C VAL A 87 4.95 -8.53 16.30
N GLU A 88 5.29 -9.74 16.72
CA GLU A 88 4.72 -10.39 17.91
C GLU A 88 5.06 -9.62 19.21
N SER A 89 6.29 -9.12 19.31
CA SER A 89 6.70 -8.28 20.45
C SER A 89 5.84 -7.02 20.49
N LEU A 90 5.68 -6.34 19.38
CA LEU A 90 4.87 -5.12 19.29
C LEU A 90 3.40 -5.36 19.65
N ALA A 91 2.82 -6.47 19.17
CA ALA A 91 1.46 -6.86 19.50
C ALA A 91 1.27 -7.13 21.02
N ARG A 92 2.26 -7.75 21.68
CA ARG A 92 2.24 -7.97 23.14
C ARG A 92 2.44 -6.69 23.95
N GLU A 93 3.12 -5.70 23.39
CA GLU A 93 3.37 -4.41 24.05
C GLU A 93 2.17 -3.45 23.96
N ALA A 94 1.20 -3.72 23.07
CA ALA A 94 0.01 -2.91 22.93
C ALA A 94 -0.85 -2.96 24.20
N SER A 95 -1.26 -1.79 24.69
CA SER A 95 -2.12 -1.66 25.86
C SER A 95 -3.59 -1.68 25.47
N GLY A 96 -4.42 -2.39 26.21
CA GLY A 96 -5.85 -2.51 25.96
C GLY A 96 -6.15 -3.13 24.62
N ALA A 97 -7.12 -2.55 23.88
CA ALA A 97 -7.56 -2.97 22.56
C ALA A 97 -6.89 -2.17 21.42
N ALA A 98 -5.76 -1.51 21.69
CA ALA A 98 -5.07 -0.72 20.68
C ALA A 98 -4.54 -1.60 19.54
N ILE A 99 -4.79 -1.17 18.31
CA ILE A 99 -4.33 -1.84 17.10
C ILE A 99 -3.53 -0.89 16.21
N TRP A 100 -2.83 -1.45 15.23
CA TRP A 100 -2.36 -0.65 14.11
C TRP A 100 -2.94 -1.14 12.80
N TYR A 101 -3.09 -0.21 11.88
CA TYR A 101 -3.57 -0.44 10.53
C TYR A 101 -2.67 0.29 9.53
N THR A 102 -2.12 -0.44 8.57
CA THR A 102 -1.31 0.12 7.49
C THR A 102 -2.20 0.50 6.30
N ALA A 103 -2.11 1.74 5.89
CA ALA A 103 -3.01 2.36 4.92
C ALA A 103 -2.65 1.96 3.48
N TYR A 104 -3.28 0.91 2.97
CA TYR A 104 -3.22 0.50 1.55
C TYR A 104 -4.44 1.01 0.79
N ASN A 105 -4.51 2.33 0.61
CA ASN A 105 -5.67 3.03 0.03
C ASN A 105 -6.08 2.54 -1.37
N HIS A 106 -5.17 1.93 -2.16
CA HIS A 106 -5.50 1.41 -3.49
C HIS A 106 -6.51 0.26 -3.45
N ARG A 107 -6.67 -0.44 -2.32
CA ARG A 107 -7.78 -1.40 -2.13
C ARG A 107 -9.14 -0.74 -2.25
N PHE A 108 -9.24 0.57 -1.95
CA PHE A 108 -10.48 1.34 -1.90
C PHE A 108 -10.72 2.19 -3.15
N GLU A 109 -9.90 2.06 -4.18
CA GLU A 109 -10.21 2.60 -5.50
C GLU A 109 -11.49 1.93 -6.05
N PRO A 110 -12.50 2.69 -6.54
CA PRO A 110 -13.81 2.13 -6.87
C PRO A 110 -13.77 0.94 -7.84
N LEU A 111 -12.95 1.01 -8.90
CA LEU A 111 -12.85 -0.10 -9.85
C LEU A 111 -11.96 -1.24 -9.36
N VAL A 112 -11.06 -1.01 -8.40
CA VAL A 112 -10.34 -2.09 -7.70
C VAL A 112 -11.30 -2.87 -6.80
N GLN A 113 -12.19 -2.18 -6.07
CA GLN A 113 -13.26 -2.82 -5.29
C GLN A 113 -14.18 -3.64 -6.19
N LYS A 114 -14.55 -3.10 -7.36
CA LYS A 114 -15.41 -3.82 -8.30
C LYS A 114 -14.72 -5.02 -8.91
N LEU A 115 -13.43 -4.91 -9.26
CA LEU A 115 -12.61 -6.04 -9.72
C LEU A 115 -12.61 -7.14 -8.66
N LYS A 116 -12.42 -6.78 -7.38
CA LYS A 116 -12.49 -7.74 -6.26
C LYS A 116 -13.85 -8.40 -6.18
N ALA A 117 -14.93 -7.62 -6.27
CA ALA A 117 -16.29 -8.17 -6.24
C ALA A 117 -16.55 -9.16 -7.39
N PHE A 118 -16.05 -8.88 -8.61
CA PHE A 118 -16.13 -9.83 -9.73
C PHE A 118 -15.35 -11.11 -9.46
N LEU A 119 -14.14 -11.02 -8.88
CA LEU A 119 -13.35 -12.20 -8.51
C LEU A 119 -14.05 -13.03 -7.43
N ASP A 120 -14.59 -12.39 -6.39
CA ASP A 120 -15.30 -13.07 -5.30
C ASP A 120 -16.60 -13.73 -5.77
N ALA A 121 -17.27 -13.14 -6.76
CA ALA A 121 -18.45 -13.72 -7.41
C ALA A 121 -18.13 -14.83 -8.44
N GLY A 122 -16.84 -15.14 -8.66
CA GLY A 122 -16.43 -16.15 -9.64
C GLY A 122 -16.66 -15.74 -11.10
N ALA A 123 -16.69 -14.43 -11.39
CA ALA A 123 -17.07 -13.90 -12.70
C ALA A 123 -16.11 -14.28 -13.86
N VAL A 124 -14.91 -14.77 -13.55
CA VAL A 124 -13.92 -15.28 -14.50
C VAL A 124 -13.63 -16.77 -14.33
N GLY A 125 -14.47 -17.48 -13.54
CA GLY A 125 -14.19 -18.84 -13.11
C GLY A 125 -13.00 -18.91 -12.15
N LYS A 126 -12.19 -19.95 -12.23
CA LYS A 126 -10.98 -20.11 -11.42
C LYS A 126 -9.87 -19.22 -11.97
N PRO A 127 -9.37 -18.22 -11.21
CA PRO A 127 -8.22 -17.42 -11.62
C PRO A 127 -6.99 -18.33 -11.83
N ASP A 128 -6.30 -18.16 -12.96
CA ASP A 128 -5.13 -18.95 -13.32
C ASP A 128 -3.85 -18.11 -13.26
N ARG A 129 -3.89 -16.89 -13.81
CA ARG A 129 -2.74 -15.99 -13.84
C ARG A 129 -3.17 -14.53 -13.73
N ALA A 130 -2.25 -13.69 -13.24
CA ALA A 130 -2.45 -12.26 -13.17
C ALA A 130 -1.16 -11.49 -13.50
N ARG A 131 -1.32 -10.25 -13.96
CA ARG A 131 -0.25 -9.28 -14.11
C ARG A 131 -0.67 -7.98 -13.44
N LEU A 132 0.19 -7.44 -12.59
CA LEU A 132 0.00 -6.17 -11.93
C LEU A 132 1.15 -5.24 -12.29
N LEU A 133 0.84 -4.03 -12.73
CA LEU A 133 1.82 -3.00 -13.08
C LEU A 133 1.50 -1.70 -12.37
N TYR A 134 2.52 -1.08 -11.77
CA TYR A 134 2.44 0.26 -11.22
C TYR A 134 3.67 1.06 -11.61
N GLY A 135 3.49 2.07 -12.46
CA GLY A 135 4.54 2.93 -12.95
C GLY A 135 4.22 4.41 -12.81
N ASN A 136 5.27 5.22 -12.65
CA ASN A 136 5.19 6.67 -12.73
C ASN A 136 6.52 7.25 -13.25
N GLY A 137 6.65 8.57 -13.32
CA GLY A 137 7.85 9.27 -13.77
C GLY A 137 8.42 10.20 -12.70
N THR A 138 8.29 9.84 -11.41
CA THR A 138 8.56 10.74 -10.29
C THR A 138 9.94 10.56 -9.65
N VAL A 139 10.83 9.75 -10.22
CA VAL A 139 12.14 9.45 -9.63
C VAL A 139 12.92 10.73 -9.28
N ARG A 140 12.93 11.72 -10.15
CA ARG A 140 13.69 12.98 -9.95
C ARG A 140 13.15 13.86 -8.82
N GLU A 141 11.86 13.70 -8.45
CA GLU A 141 11.26 14.47 -7.36
C GLU A 141 11.75 14.05 -5.97
N TRP A 142 12.36 12.88 -5.86
CA TRP A 142 12.78 12.33 -4.57
C TRP A 142 14.28 12.01 -4.49
N LEU A 143 15.06 12.29 -5.55
CA LEU A 143 16.53 12.24 -5.47
C LEU A 143 17.05 13.15 -4.34
N GLY A 144 17.99 12.64 -3.55
CA GLY A 144 18.52 13.34 -2.38
C GLY A 144 17.57 13.45 -1.18
N THR A 145 16.37 12.86 -1.26
CA THR A 145 15.42 12.82 -0.14
C THR A 145 15.52 11.50 0.64
N TRP A 146 14.78 11.39 1.73
CA TRP A 146 14.70 10.13 2.50
C TRP A 146 14.15 8.94 1.69
N ARG A 147 13.47 9.20 0.57
CA ARG A 147 12.96 8.14 -0.33
C ARG A 147 14.05 7.45 -1.12
N GLU A 148 15.20 8.08 -1.27
CA GLU A 148 16.39 7.50 -1.89
C GLU A 148 17.14 6.56 -0.93
N THR A 149 16.46 5.99 0.05
CA THR A 149 16.98 5.02 1.02
C THR A 149 16.20 3.72 0.98
N GLY A 150 16.70 2.68 1.62
CA GLY A 150 16.03 1.37 1.68
C GLY A 150 16.03 0.65 0.32
N THR A 151 14.94 -0.01 -0.02
CA THR A 151 14.79 -0.80 -1.25
C THR A 151 14.08 -0.05 -2.39
N GLY A 152 13.98 1.27 -2.26
CA GLY A 152 13.49 2.15 -3.32
C GLY A 152 12.06 1.81 -3.79
N VAL A 153 11.90 1.51 -5.09
CA VAL A 153 10.60 1.25 -5.72
C VAL A 153 9.85 0.06 -5.11
N LEU A 154 10.54 -0.93 -4.54
CA LEU A 154 9.89 -2.06 -3.86
C LEU A 154 9.10 -1.58 -2.63
N GLU A 155 9.64 -0.64 -1.85
CA GLU A 155 8.94 -0.02 -0.72
C GLU A 155 7.90 1.00 -1.16
N ASP A 156 8.16 1.76 -2.23
CA ASP A 156 7.26 2.84 -2.65
C ASP A 156 6.04 2.33 -3.43
N LEU A 157 6.23 1.62 -4.52
CA LEU A 157 5.18 1.12 -5.41
C LEU A 157 4.93 -0.38 -5.26
N GLY A 158 6.00 -1.16 -5.05
CA GLY A 158 5.94 -2.61 -4.93
C GLY A 158 5.05 -3.07 -3.78
N CYS A 159 5.10 -2.37 -2.66
CA CYS A 159 4.26 -2.67 -1.50
C CYS A 159 2.76 -2.62 -1.83
N HIS A 160 2.31 -1.69 -2.69
CA HIS A 160 0.91 -1.63 -3.12
C HIS A 160 0.52 -2.83 -3.98
N LEU A 161 1.40 -3.27 -4.89
CA LEU A 161 1.09 -4.39 -5.77
C LEU A 161 1.14 -5.72 -5.02
N LEU A 162 2.08 -5.91 -4.09
CA LEU A 162 2.15 -7.08 -3.22
C LEU A 162 0.88 -7.17 -2.35
N ASP A 163 0.47 -6.07 -1.74
CA ASP A 163 -0.76 -5.97 -0.96
C ASP A 163 -2.01 -6.31 -1.79
N LEU A 164 -2.12 -5.72 -2.99
CA LEU A 164 -3.25 -5.97 -3.89
C LEU A 164 -3.27 -7.41 -4.42
N GLY A 165 -2.12 -7.99 -4.78
CA GLY A 165 -2.02 -9.35 -5.28
C GLY A 165 -2.50 -10.36 -4.24
N GLY A 166 -2.03 -10.25 -3.00
CA GLY A 166 -2.49 -11.09 -1.89
C GLY A 166 -3.99 -10.95 -1.65
N TRP A 167 -4.47 -9.71 -1.51
CA TRP A 167 -5.87 -9.43 -1.22
C TRP A 167 -6.82 -9.83 -2.35
N LEU A 168 -6.51 -9.52 -3.61
CA LEU A 168 -7.37 -9.83 -4.76
C LEU A 168 -7.47 -11.33 -5.01
N LEU A 169 -6.33 -12.04 -4.92
CA LEU A 169 -6.21 -13.44 -5.30
C LEU A 169 -6.22 -14.40 -4.10
N ARG A 170 -6.39 -13.86 -2.87
CA ARG A 170 -6.44 -14.61 -1.60
C ARG A 170 -5.20 -15.51 -1.41
N ARG A 171 -4.01 -14.90 -1.62
CA ARG A 171 -2.71 -15.58 -1.50
C ARG A 171 -1.85 -14.80 -0.51
N ASP A 172 -1.71 -15.33 0.70
CA ASP A 172 -1.02 -14.66 1.81
C ASP A 172 0.39 -15.20 2.07
N ASP A 173 0.77 -16.31 1.44
CA ASP A 173 2.01 -17.08 1.68
C ASP A 173 2.88 -17.21 0.43
N ASP A 174 2.70 -16.36 -0.56
CA ASP A 174 3.45 -16.42 -1.81
C ASP A 174 4.95 -16.19 -1.59
N GLN A 175 5.75 -17.07 -2.17
CA GLN A 175 7.16 -16.85 -2.36
C GLN A 175 7.40 -16.17 -3.70
N TYR A 176 8.42 -15.32 -3.76
CA TYR A 176 8.70 -14.48 -4.93
C TYR A 176 10.06 -14.80 -5.55
N ARG A 177 10.10 -14.70 -6.89
CA ARG A 177 11.31 -14.79 -7.70
C ARG A 177 11.55 -13.44 -8.36
N LEU A 178 12.74 -12.89 -8.16
CA LEU A 178 13.18 -11.69 -8.85
C LEU A 178 13.46 -12.01 -10.32
N GLY A 179 12.90 -11.23 -11.23
CA GLY A 179 13.21 -11.24 -12.65
C GLY A 179 14.25 -10.18 -12.99
N ASP A 180 14.02 -8.95 -12.52
CA ASP A 180 14.94 -7.83 -12.76
C ASP A 180 14.83 -6.79 -11.63
N LEU A 181 15.93 -6.13 -11.27
CA LEU A 181 15.96 -5.08 -10.26
C LEU A 181 17.05 -4.09 -10.61
N ARG A 182 16.68 -2.85 -10.92
CA ARG A 182 17.58 -1.83 -11.45
C ARG A 182 17.54 -0.54 -10.68
N SER A 183 18.67 0.17 -10.79
CA SER A 183 18.84 1.57 -10.44
C SER A 183 19.21 2.30 -11.73
N VAL A 184 18.26 2.98 -12.35
CA VAL A 184 18.42 3.64 -13.65
C VAL A 184 18.82 5.11 -13.46
N GLU A 185 18.08 5.84 -12.62
CA GLU A 185 18.30 7.26 -12.32
C GLU A 185 18.58 7.54 -10.84
N SER A 186 18.29 6.58 -9.93
CA SER A 186 18.42 6.71 -8.48
C SER A 186 19.58 5.88 -7.93
N ALA A 187 20.10 6.25 -6.76
CA ALA A 187 21.06 5.42 -6.00
C ALA A 187 20.41 4.16 -5.42
N THR A 188 19.08 4.16 -5.23
CA THR A 188 18.30 2.98 -4.84
C THR A 188 17.64 2.35 -6.08
N PHE A 189 16.83 1.29 -5.87
CA PHE A 189 16.11 0.67 -6.97
C PHE A 189 14.92 1.55 -7.41
N ASP A 190 14.84 1.82 -8.71
CA ASP A 190 13.79 2.60 -9.34
C ASP A 190 12.98 1.81 -10.39
N TYR A 191 13.37 0.53 -10.62
CA TYR A 191 12.63 -0.44 -11.41
C TYR A 191 12.75 -1.85 -10.82
N ALA A 192 11.65 -2.60 -10.79
CA ALA A 192 11.64 -4.03 -10.45
C ALA A 192 10.60 -4.81 -11.26
N LEU A 193 10.99 -6.02 -11.69
CA LEU A 193 10.13 -7.05 -12.26
C LEU A 193 10.30 -8.32 -11.45
N PHE A 194 9.20 -8.88 -10.95
CA PHE A 194 9.22 -10.10 -10.15
C PHE A 194 7.92 -10.90 -10.33
N SER A 195 7.92 -12.14 -9.90
CA SER A 195 6.75 -13.00 -9.97
C SER A 195 6.63 -13.88 -8.71
N THR A 196 5.45 -14.47 -8.50
CA THR A 196 5.36 -15.65 -7.62
C THR A 196 6.24 -16.78 -8.15
N VAL A 197 6.71 -17.67 -7.27
CA VAL A 197 7.62 -18.78 -7.68
C VAL A 197 6.96 -19.71 -8.70
N ASP A 198 5.63 -19.91 -8.62
CA ASP A 198 4.86 -20.67 -9.60
C ASP A 198 4.65 -19.92 -10.93
N GLY A 199 5.10 -18.68 -11.05
CA GLY A 199 5.01 -17.86 -12.25
C GLY A 199 3.60 -17.34 -12.60
N ARG A 200 2.60 -17.58 -11.75
CA ARG A 200 1.21 -17.24 -12.06
C ARG A 200 0.90 -15.78 -11.90
N ILE A 201 1.58 -15.08 -10.99
CA ILE A 201 1.40 -13.63 -10.81
C ILE A 201 2.71 -12.94 -11.14
N VAL A 202 2.64 -11.97 -12.04
CA VAL A 202 3.77 -11.13 -12.45
C VAL A 202 3.52 -9.71 -11.96
N TYR A 203 4.52 -9.11 -11.35
CA TYR A 203 4.52 -7.75 -10.83
C TYR A 203 5.59 -6.93 -11.53
N GLU A 204 5.23 -5.73 -11.97
CA GLU A 204 6.15 -4.78 -12.56
C GLU A 204 5.97 -3.42 -11.93
N VAL A 205 7.03 -2.84 -11.36
CA VAL A 205 7.01 -1.54 -10.72
C VAL A 205 8.17 -0.67 -11.18
N GLY A 206 7.93 0.62 -11.37
CA GLY A 206 9.01 1.53 -11.73
C GLY A 206 8.63 3.00 -11.62
N ASN A 207 9.59 3.80 -11.16
CA ASN A 207 9.50 5.26 -11.15
C ASN A 207 10.08 5.89 -12.44
N VAL A 208 10.49 5.06 -13.40
CA VAL A 208 11.12 5.41 -14.67
C VAL A 208 10.24 5.09 -15.89
N PHE A 209 8.92 5.12 -15.72
CA PHE A 209 7.95 4.92 -16.81
C PHE A 209 7.58 6.21 -17.54
N TRP A 210 8.01 7.36 -17.04
CA TRP A 210 7.75 8.73 -17.56
C TRP A 210 6.28 9.12 -17.69
N GLN A 211 5.36 8.24 -17.29
CA GLN A 211 3.92 8.48 -17.22
C GLN A 211 3.31 7.63 -16.10
N ASN A 212 2.16 8.07 -15.61
CA ASN A 212 1.39 7.30 -14.64
C ASN A 212 0.74 6.08 -15.31
N ARG A 213 1.05 4.89 -14.83
CA ARG A 213 0.46 3.62 -15.27
C ARG A 213 0.03 2.80 -14.07
N PHE A 214 -1.18 2.29 -14.12
CA PHE A 214 -1.68 1.31 -13.16
C PHE A 214 -2.54 0.30 -13.91
N GLU A 215 -2.14 -0.95 -13.90
CA GLU A 215 -2.78 -2.01 -14.67
C GLU A 215 -2.89 -3.28 -13.81
N ILE A 216 -4.07 -3.90 -13.85
CA ILE A 216 -4.30 -5.22 -13.29
C ILE A 216 -5.01 -6.05 -14.34
N ASP A 217 -4.39 -7.14 -14.77
CA ASP A 217 -4.97 -8.16 -15.64
C ASP A 217 -5.11 -9.46 -14.86
N VAL A 218 -6.32 -10.03 -14.85
CA VAL A 218 -6.58 -11.35 -14.27
C VAL A 218 -7.25 -12.22 -15.31
N TYR A 219 -6.68 -13.39 -15.52
CA TYR A 219 -7.20 -14.40 -16.45
C TYR A 219 -7.67 -15.62 -15.67
N GLY A 220 -8.88 -16.08 -15.94
CA GLY A 220 -9.46 -17.28 -15.35
C GLY A 220 -9.99 -18.24 -16.41
N SER A 221 -10.59 -19.33 -15.95
CA SER A 221 -11.12 -20.38 -16.83
C SER A 221 -12.28 -19.90 -17.71
N GLU A 222 -13.09 -18.94 -17.23
CA GLU A 222 -14.32 -18.50 -17.89
C GLU A 222 -14.24 -17.07 -18.45
N GLY A 223 -13.10 -16.40 -18.30
CA GLY A 223 -12.93 -15.03 -18.79
C GLY A 223 -11.74 -14.29 -18.19
N SER A 224 -11.73 -12.97 -18.35
CA SER A 224 -10.67 -12.11 -17.82
C SER A 224 -11.20 -10.75 -17.37
N LEU A 225 -10.43 -10.10 -16.52
CA LEU A 225 -10.66 -8.74 -16.02
C LEU A 225 -9.43 -7.88 -16.31
N HIS A 226 -9.64 -6.66 -16.79
CA HIS A 226 -8.59 -5.73 -17.17
C HIS A 226 -8.88 -4.36 -16.58
N LEU A 227 -8.12 -3.95 -15.58
CA LEU A 227 -8.20 -2.63 -14.97
C LEU A 227 -7.09 -1.73 -15.50
N ARG A 228 -7.40 -0.48 -15.84
CA ARG A 228 -6.48 0.53 -16.34
C ARG A 228 -6.74 1.87 -15.65
N GLY A 229 -5.69 2.47 -15.10
CA GLY A 229 -5.72 3.77 -14.43
C GLY A 229 -6.21 3.73 -13.00
N LEU A 230 -6.17 4.91 -12.37
CA LEU A 230 -6.68 5.19 -11.02
C LEU A 230 -7.47 6.50 -11.06
N ASN A 231 -8.48 6.64 -10.21
CA ASN A 231 -9.30 7.86 -10.15
C ASN A 231 -8.46 9.11 -9.88
N LYS A 232 -7.44 9.01 -9.04
CA LYS A 232 -6.53 10.14 -8.76
C LYS A 232 -5.80 10.71 -9.97
N TRP A 233 -5.81 10.00 -11.11
CA TRP A 233 -5.17 10.42 -12.37
C TRP A 233 -6.16 10.79 -13.48
N GLY A 234 -7.41 11.07 -13.11
CA GLY A 234 -8.45 11.52 -14.05
C GLY A 234 -9.41 10.44 -14.51
N GLY A 235 -9.31 9.25 -13.97
CA GLY A 235 -10.25 8.16 -14.19
C GLY A 235 -9.59 6.80 -14.35
N ALA A 236 -10.44 5.76 -14.31
CA ALA A 236 -10.04 4.38 -14.50
C ALA A 236 -11.08 3.65 -15.36
N THR A 237 -10.68 2.54 -15.97
CA THR A 237 -11.56 1.63 -16.72
C THR A 237 -11.37 0.20 -16.23
N LEU A 238 -12.45 -0.56 -16.18
CA LEU A 238 -12.47 -2.00 -15.91
C LEU A 238 -13.23 -2.71 -17.03
N ALA A 239 -12.51 -3.49 -17.84
CA ALA A 239 -13.11 -4.36 -18.84
C ALA A 239 -13.24 -5.78 -18.28
N ARG A 240 -14.39 -6.40 -18.49
CA ARG A 240 -14.66 -7.82 -18.26
C ARG A 240 -14.89 -8.50 -19.60
N HIS A 241 -14.11 -9.55 -19.87
CA HIS A 241 -14.29 -10.40 -21.04
C HIS A 241 -14.85 -11.75 -20.61
N THR A 242 -15.93 -12.19 -21.24
CA THR A 242 -16.50 -13.53 -21.06
C THR A 242 -16.01 -14.45 -22.16
N ARG A 243 -15.43 -15.60 -21.80
CA ARG A 243 -14.90 -16.58 -22.74
C ARG A 243 -16.02 -17.19 -23.61
N VAL A 244 -15.71 -17.42 -24.89
CA VAL A 244 -16.60 -18.10 -25.83
C VAL A 244 -16.00 -19.44 -26.22
N TYR A 245 -16.78 -20.51 -26.14
CA TYR A 245 -16.39 -21.88 -26.46
C TYR A 245 -16.92 -22.32 -27.83
N PRO A 246 -16.16 -23.16 -28.58
CA PRO A 246 -14.79 -23.61 -28.34
C PRO A 246 -13.77 -22.50 -28.64
N SER A 247 -14.13 -21.50 -29.44
CA SER A 247 -13.38 -20.29 -29.74
C SER A 247 -14.32 -19.19 -30.26
N GLY A 248 -13.93 -17.93 -30.13
CA GLY A 248 -14.69 -16.77 -30.58
C GLY A 248 -14.18 -15.48 -29.92
N ALA A 249 -14.64 -14.35 -30.44
CA ALA A 249 -14.40 -13.06 -29.77
C ALA A 249 -15.15 -13.03 -28.45
N PRO A 250 -14.49 -12.71 -27.32
CA PRO A 250 -15.16 -12.64 -26.02
C PRO A 250 -16.20 -11.52 -26.02
N ALA A 251 -17.32 -11.73 -25.32
CA ALA A 251 -18.23 -10.64 -25.00
C ALA A 251 -17.53 -9.71 -23.99
N GLU A 252 -17.54 -8.41 -24.28
CA GLU A 252 -16.88 -7.38 -23.48
C GLU A 252 -17.90 -6.49 -22.78
N GLN A 253 -17.63 -6.20 -21.51
CA GLN A 253 -18.32 -5.19 -20.72
C GLN A 253 -17.27 -4.24 -20.14
N ILE A 254 -17.44 -2.94 -20.40
CA ILE A 254 -16.52 -1.89 -19.93
C ILE A 254 -17.24 -0.98 -18.95
N GLU A 255 -16.61 -0.74 -17.82
CA GLU A 255 -16.99 0.28 -16.85
C GLU A 255 -15.89 1.32 -16.74
N ALA A 256 -16.29 2.57 -16.59
CA ALA A 256 -15.37 3.68 -16.45
C ALA A 256 -15.79 4.57 -15.28
N THR A 257 -14.81 5.07 -14.55
CA THR A 257 -15.00 6.10 -13.52
C THR A 257 -14.22 7.36 -13.88
N ARG A 258 -14.80 8.51 -13.59
CA ARG A 258 -14.18 9.83 -13.72
C ARG A 258 -14.51 10.68 -12.48
N GLY A 259 -14.66 10.03 -11.36
CA GLY A 259 -15.06 10.70 -10.12
C GLY A 259 -13.90 11.13 -9.25
N GLU A 260 -14.25 11.63 -8.08
CA GLU A 260 -13.31 11.95 -7.01
C GLU A 260 -12.58 10.69 -6.50
N ASP A 261 -11.33 10.85 -6.09
CA ASP A 261 -10.56 9.81 -5.38
C ASP A 261 -11.10 9.67 -3.95
N THR A 262 -12.00 8.72 -3.74
CA THR A 262 -12.58 8.42 -2.43
C THR A 262 -11.72 7.46 -1.61
N SER A 263 -10.66 6.91 -2.19
CA SER A 263 -9.87 5.82 -1.59
C SER A 263 -9.33 6.15 -0.19
N TRP A 264 -8.95 7.41 0.04
CA TRP A 264 -8.43 7.86 1.34
C TRP A 264 -9.50 7.93 2.43
N ARG A 265 -10.72 8.34 2.06
CA ARG A 265 -11.87 8.38 2.97
C ARG A 265 -12.30 6.98 3.36
N ASP A 266 -12.36 6.10 2.38
CA ASP A 266 -12.83 4.72 2.56
C ASP A 266 -11.77 3.89 3.31
N ASP A 267 -10.47 4.16 3.11
CA ASP A 267 -9.35 3.64 3.89
C ASP A 267 -9.41 4.07 5.37
N LEU A 268 -9.76 5.33 5.64
CA LEU A 268 -9.98 5.83 7.00
C LEU A 268 -11.18 5.13 7.66
N ALA A 269 -12.27 4.92 6.93
CA ALA A 269 -13.44 4.20 7.43
C ALA A 269 -13.11 2.74 7.78
N GLU A 270 -12.27 2.09 6.97
CA GLU A 270 -11.76 0.74 7.27
C GLU A 270 -10.90 0.71 8.53
N PHE A 271 -10.05 1.71 8.74
CA PHE A 271 -9.31 1.83 10.00
C PHE A 271 -10.26 1.90 11.20
N GLU A 272 -11.29 2.76 11.15
CA GLU A 272 -12.27 2.90 12.23
C GLU A 272 -13.05 1.60 12.49
N ARG A 273 -13.44 0.88 11.42
CA ARG A 273 -14.05 -0.45 11.52
C ARG A 273 -13.14 -1.45 12.23
N ARG A 274 -11.85 -1.48 11.85
CA ARG A 274 -10.85 -2.39 12.44
C ARG A 274 -10.57 -2.08 13.90
N VAL A 275 -10.51 -0.81 14.27
CA VAL A 275 -10.39 -0.41 15.68
C VAL A 275 -11.56 -0.96 16.49
N ALA A 276 -12.79 -0.82 15.98
CA ALA A 276 -13.98 -1.36 16.65
C ALA A 276 -13.97 -2.88 16.76
N ALA A 277 -13.36 -3.59 15.80
CA ALA A 277 -13.26 -5.04 15.77
C ALA A 277 -11.99 -5.61 16.44
N GLY A 278 -11.03 -4.78 16.81
CA GLY A 278 -9.72 -5.23 17.34
C GLY A 278 -8.82 -5.91 16.30
N GLU A 279 -8.98 -5.58 15.01
CA GLU A 279 -8.29 -6.22 13.89
C GLU A 279 -7.03 -5.44 13.46
N SER A 280 -5.84 -5.95 13.75
CA SER A 280 -4.57 -5.36 13.34
C SER A 280 -4.14 -5.78 11.92
N SER A 281 -3.24 -4.99 11.31
CA SER A 281 -2.55 -5.33 10.05
C SER A 281 -1.34 -6.25 10.23
N ALA A 282 -1.05 -6.74 11.42
CA ALA A 282 0.18 -7.43 11.80
C ALA A 282 0.63 -8.53 10.82
N ALA A 283 -0.27 -9.44 10.45
CA ALA A 283 0.06 -10.56 9.56
C ALA A 283 0.40 -10.09 8.14
N GLY A 284 -0.39 -9.15 7.60
CA GLY A 284 -0.16 -8.59 6.27
C GLY A 284 1.13 -7.78 6.19
N ASP A 285 1.43 -6.97 7.21
CA ASP A 285 2.67 -6.19 7.29
C ASP A 285 3.91 -7.09 7.38
N TRP A 286 3.81 -8.22 8.11
CA TRP A 286 4.89 -9.20 8.15
C TRP A 286 5.09 -9.89 6.80
N ALA A 287 4.04 -10.39 6.18
CA ALA A 287 4.11 -11.05 4.87
C ALA A 287 4.75 -10.13 3.82
N LEU A 288 4.32 -8.87 3.79
CA LEU A 288 4.87 -7.86 2.88
C LEU A 288 6.33 -7.53 3.19
N SER A 289 6.70 -7.40 4.46
CA SER A 289 8.09 -7.15 4.87
C SER A 289 9.00 -8.28 4.45
N ALA A 290 8.59 -9.53 4.65
CA ALA A 290 9.32 -10.73 4.24
C ALA A 290 9.47 -10.80 2.70
N ALA A 291 8.41 -10.47 1.95
CA ALA A 291 8.44 -10.44 0.49
C ALA A 291 9.44 -9.39 -0.04
N ILE A 292 9.39 -8.16 0.46
CA ILE A 292 10.31 -7.07 0.05
C ILE A 292 11.75 -7.45 0.41
N ALA A 293 12.00 -7.96 1.61
CA ALA A 293 13.35 -8.38 2.04
C ALA A 293 13.88 -9.53 1.18
N SER A 294 13.04 -10.53 0.86
CA SER A 294 13.39 -11.65 -0.01
C SER A 294 13.75 -11.17 -1.41
N LEU A 295 12.95 -10.29 -2.01
CA LEU A 295 13.21 -9.73 -3.35
C LEU A 295 14.50 -8.92 -3.39
N ALA A 296 14.71 -8.05 -2.40
CA ALA A 296 15.94 -7.25 -2.30
C ALA A 296 17.18 -8.12 -2.10
N GLY A 297 17.07 -9.20 -1.32
CA GLY A 297 18.16 -10.18 -1.09
C GLY A 297 18.53 -11.01 -2.32
N GLN A 298 17.66 -11.09 -3.32
CA GLN A 298 17.94 -11.77 -4.61
C GLN A 298 18.65 -10.85 -5.61
N ALA A 299 18.80 -9.54 -5.30
CA ALA A 299 19.51 -8.62 -6.19
C ALA A 299 20.94 -9.09 -6.45
N PRO A 300 21.43 -9.02 -7.69
CA PRO A 300 22.83 -9.32 -7.96
C PRO A 300 23.73 -8.35 -7.18
N VAL A 301 24.74 -8.89 -6.51
CA VAL A 301 25.74 -8.06 -5.81
C VAL A 301 26.32 -7.08 -6.85
N ARG A 302 26.15 -5.77 -6.64
CA ARG A 302 26.79 -4.76 -7.50
C ARG A 302 28.29 -5.00 -7.42
N ARG A 303 28.88 -5.56 -8.48
CA ARG A 303 30.33 -5.53 -8.65
C ARG A 303 30.66 -4.07 -8.85
N GLY A 304 31.37 -3.47 -7.89
CA GLY A 304 31.82 -2.08 -7.98
C GLY A 304 32.51 -1.85 -9.33
N GLU A 305 31.99 -0.89 -10.09
CA GLU A 305 32.70 -0.26 -11.19
C GLU A 305 33.69 0.75 -10.63
#